data_df63d19328c9e7a8789c6774758e57e9
#
_entry.id   df63d19328c9e7a8789c6774758e57e9
#
_cell.length_a   1.000
_cell.length_b   1.000
_cell.length_c   1.000
_cell.angle_alpha   90.00
_cell.angle_beta   90.00
_cell.angle_gamma   90.00
#
_symmetry.space_group_name_H-M   'P 1'
#
loop_
_entity.id
_entity.type
_entity.pdbx_description
1 polymer ?
#
loop_
_entity_poly.entity_id
_entity_poly.type
_entity_poly.pdbx_seq_one_letter_code
_entity_poly.pdbx_strand_id
1 'polypeptide(L)'
;LVFIGIWLIVSQVLEMKLLGSIFDKFGESYFSLNSDGSCADLIMVPGGGYRNMSSVETLKEKVVDEYGNIRSDEQGYMKGGDVFNFVIREIPRDIKKTLEYAGKTADMMDFIVFHQANNFINSYIAKKMKLDASKMPSTISKYGNTSSVSVPLTIVSELQEKLKGNNMLLLSAFGVGMTWATAIVPFVDCKISDIVEV
;
A
#
# COMPACT_ATOMS: atom_id res chain seq x y z
N LEU A 1 7.70 -1.64 7.61
CA LEU A 1 7.71 -2.54 6.45
C LEU A 1 6.92 -1.96 5.26
N VAL A 2 5.73 -1.38 5.47
CA VAL A 2 4.99 -0.70 4.38
C VAL A 2 5.75 0.51 3.82
N PHE A 3 6.52 1.21 4.65
CA PHE A 3 7.42 2.29 4.22
C PHE A 3 8.46 1.81 3.21
N ILE A 4 8.95 0.58 3.33
CA ILE A 4 9.97 0.05 2.41
C ILE A 4 9.40 -0.14 1.01
N GLY A 5 8.18 -0.67 0.87
CA GLY A 5 7.55 -0.85 -0.44
C GLY A 5 7.24 0.47 -1.16
N ILE A 6 6.68 1.44 -0.43
CA ILE A 6 6.43 2.79 -0.96
C ILE A 6 7.76 3.51 -1.19
N TRP A 7 8.73 3.36 -0.29
CA TRP A 7 10.06 3.97 -0.43
C TRP A 7 10.83 3.38 -1.61
N LEU A 8 10.72 2.06 -1.88
CA LEU A 8 11.30 1.45 -3.08
C LEU A 8 10.68 2.00 -4.37
N ILE A 9 9.36 2.16 -4.42
CA ILE A 9 8.68 2.77 -5.57
C ILE A 9 9.11 4.24 -5.70
N VAL A 10 9.11 5.00 -4.60
CA VAL A 10 9.51 6.41 -4.58
C VAL A 10 10.99 6.56 -4.90
N SER A 11 11.89 5.71 -4.37
CA SER A 11 13.33 5.80 -4.66
C SER A 11 13.66 5.46 -6.10
N GLN A 12 13.04 4.42 -6.67
CA GLN A 12 13.24 4.09 -8.09
C GLN A 12 12.74 5.20 -9.01
N VAL A 13 11.60 5.82 -8.69
CA VAL A 13 11.09 6.97 -9.43
C VAL A 13 11.93 8.23 -9.18
N LEU A 14 12.48 8.42 -7.97
CA LEU A 14 13.40 9.53 -7.67
C LEU A 14 14.78 9.33 -8.29
N GLU A 15 15.31 8.10 -8.38
CA GLU A 15 16.53 7.82 -9.12
C GLU A 15 16.35 8.07 -10.62
N MET A 16 15.18 7.75 -11.18
CA MET A 16 14.81 8.18 -12.52
C MET A 16 14.77 9.71 -12.65
N LYS A 17 14.46 10.45 -11.59
CA LYS A 17 14.45 11.92 -11.54
C LYS A 17 15.84 12.57 -11.53
N LEU A 18 16.87 11.91 -11.07
CA LEU A 18 18.22 12.47 -11.00
C LEU A 18 18.96 12.55 -12.34
N LEU A 19 18.41 11.96 -13.41
CA LEU A 19 19.01 11.93 -14.74
C LEU A 19 18.36 12.90 -15.74
N GLY A 20 18.01 14.11 -15.32
CA GLY A 20 17.57 15.31 -16.07
C GLY A 20 16.95 15.18 -17.47
N SER A 21 17.54 14.41 -18.38
CA SER A 21 17.06 14.18 -19.74
C SER A 21 15.97 13.10 -19.86
N ILE A 22 15.65 12.41 -18.78
CA ILE A 22 14.67 11.31 -18.73
C ILE A 22 13.25 11.86 -18.55
N PHE A 23 13.09 13.03 -17.93
CA PHE A 23 11.78 13.62 -17.59
C PHE A 23 10.89 13.92 -18.77
N ASP A 24 11.44 14.47 -19.83
CA ASP A 24 10.69 14.83 -21.04
C ASP A 24 10.09 13.59 -21.72
N LYS A 25 10.70 12.41 -21.48
CA LYS A 25 10.27 11.15 -22.07
C LYS A 25 9.19 10.42 -21.25
N PHE A 26 9.25 10.49 -19.92
CA PHE A 26 8.43 9.64 -19.06
C PHE A 26 7.25 10.35 -18.38
N GLY A 27 7.18 11.68 -18.46
CA GLY A 27 6.11 12.48 -17.89
C GLY A 27 6.24 12.70 -16.38
N GLU A 28 5.26 13.42 -15.83
CA GLU A 28 5.25 13.82 -14.41
C GLU A 28 4.67 12.75 -13.52
N SER A 29 5.24 12.61 -12.32
CA SER A 29 4.77 11.75 -11.25
C SER A 29 4.36 12.58 -10.04
N TYR A 30 3.30 12.18 -9.36
CA TYR A 30 2.73 12.88 -8.21
C TYR A 30 2.66 11.94 -7.02
N PHE A 31 3.02 12.44 -5.83
CA PHE A 31 3.08 11.64 -4.60
C PHE A 31 2.41 12.38 -3.44
N SER A 32 1.64 11.65 -2.65
CA SER A 32 1.16 12.05 -1.34
C SER A 32 1.66 11.04 -0.32
N LEU A 33 2.41 11.50 0.69
CA LEU A 33 2.97 10.68 1.76
C LEU A 33 2.44 11.21 3.09
N ASN A 34 1.79 10.36 3.87
CA ASN A 34 1.11 10.77 5.09
C ASN A 34 1.43 9.82 6.25
N SER A 35 1.39 10.37 7.47
CA SER A 35 1.55 9.60 8.70
C SER A 35 0.72 10.21 9.83
N ASP A 36 0.11 9.35 10.64
CA ASP A 36 -0.59 9.74 11.86
C ASP A 36 -0.13 8.85 13.03
N GLY A 37 0.80 9.37 13.82
CA GLY A 37 1.34 8.69 14.99
C GLY A 37 0.34 8.54 16.14
N SER A 38 -0.76 9.30 16.16
CA SER A 38 -1.83 9.14 17.16
C SER A 38 -2.56 7.80 17.04
N CYS A 39 -2.44 7.15 15.87
CA CYS A 39 -3.00 5.85 15.56
C CYS A 39 -1.98 4.71 15.63
N ALA A 40 -0.82 4.92 16.28
CA ALA A 40 0.27 3.93 16.33
C ALA A 40 -0.12 2.61 17.02
N ASP A 41 -1.09 2.66 17.92
CA ASP A 41 -1.60 1.50 18.65
C ASP A 41 -2.63 0.66 17.89
N LEU A 42 -2.98 1.03 16.66
CA LEU A 42 -3.92 0.26 15.84
C LEU A 42 -3.28 -1.01 15.25
N ILE A 43 -1.99 -0.94 14.91
CA ILE A 43 -1.20 -2.08 14.42
C ILE A 43 0.20 -1.96 15.02
N MET A 44 0.57 -2.88 15.91
CA MET A 44 1.90 -2.83 16.55
C MET A 44 2.35 -4.18 17.09
N VAL A 45 3.63 -4.27 17.42
CA VAL A 45 4.23 -5.29 18.30
C VAL A 45 4.63 -4.56 19.58
N PRO A 46 4.00 -4.83 20.73
CA PRO A 46 4.22 -4.07 21.97
C PRO A 46 5.60 -4.27 22.61
N GLY A 47 6.17 -5.46 22.44
CA GLY A 47 7.46 -5.86 23.05
C GLY A 47 8.50 -6.29 22.03
N GLY A 48 9.71 -6.61 22.50
CA GLY A 48 10.82 -7.06 21.64
C GLY A 48 11.59 -5.93 20.95
N GLY A 49 11.14 -4.68 21.08
CA GLY A 49 11.82 -3.51 20.52
C GLY A 49 12.63 -2.74 21.57
N TYR A 50 13.33 -1.69 21.14
CA TYR A 50 14.22 -0.90 22.01
C TYR A 50 13.49 -0.21 23.18
N ARG A 51 12.22 0.19 22.97
CA ARG A 51 11.41 0.87 23.99
C ARG A 51 10.91 -0.08 25.09
N ASN A 52 10.62 -1.32 24.72
CA ASN A 52 10.19 -2.40 25.60
C ASN A 52 10.93 -3.66 25.18
N MET A 53 12.14 -3.85 25.75
CA MET A 53 13.08 -4.89 25.33
C MET A 53 12.54 -6.28 25.66
N SER A 54 12.97 -7.28 24.89
CA SER A 54 12.67 -8.69 25.15
C SER A 54 12.99 -9.08 26.60
N SER A 55 12.04 -9.75 27.25
CA SER A 55 12.16 -10.22 28.61
C SER A 55 11.26 -11.45 28.82
N VAL A 56 11.40 -12.13 29.96
CA VAL A 56 10.49 -13.22 30.35
C VAL A 56 9.04 -12.72 30.39
N GLU A 57 8.81 -11.49 30.80
CA GLU A 57 7.46 -10.92 30.88
C GLU A 57 6.87 -10.60 29.48
N THR A 58 7.69 -10.06 28.54
CA THR A 58 7.21 -9.78 27.19
C THR A 58 6.96 -11.03 26.36
N LEU A 59 7.64 -12.12 26.65
CA LEU A 59 7.45 -13.44 26.03
C LEU A 59 6.28 -14.22 26.60
N LYS A 60 5.80 -13.84 27.80
CA LYS A 60 4.72 -14.58 28.47
C LYS A 60 3.40 -14.46 27.70
N GLU A 61 2.84 -15.60 27.38
CA GLU A 61 1.53 -15.68 26.74
C GLU A 61 0.41 -15.32 27.73
N LYS A 62 -0.55 -14.54 27.24
CA LYS A 62 -1.73 -14.09 28.00
C LYS A 62 -2.96 -14.02 27.10
N VAL A 63 -4.14 -14.18 27.68
CA VAL A 63 -5.40 -13.92 27.00
C VAL A 63 -5.52 -12.41 26.79
N VAL A 64 -5.71 -11.98 25.54
CA VAL A 64 -5.65 -10.56 25.15
C VAL A 64 -7.00 -9.95 24.79
N ASP A 65 -8.04 -10.76 24.65
CA ASP A 65 -9.39 -10.28 24.32
C ASP A 65 -10.48 -11.24 24.83
N GLU A 66 -11.75 -10.82 24.70
CA GLU A 66 -12.94 -11.57 25.12
C GLU A 66 -13.18 -12.88 24.34
N TYR A 67 -12.51 -13.06 23.20
CA TYR A 67 -12.60 -14.26 22.36
C TYR A 67 -11.60 -15.34 22.76
N GLY A 68 -10.80 -15.08 23.79
CA GLY A 68 -9.80 -16.03 24.30
C GLY A 68 -8.54 -16.12 23.44
N ASN A 69 -8.26 -15.16 22.59
CA ASN A 69 -7.02 -15.12 21.84
C ASN A 69 -5.82 -15.00 22.79
N ILE A 70 -4.82 -15.83 22.56
CA ILE A 70 -3.60 -15.88 23.37
C ILE A 70 -2.44 -15.30 22.57
N ARG A 71 -1.73 -14.33 23.16
CA ARG A 71 -0.52 -13.72 22.58
C ARG A 71 0.46 -13.29 23.66
N SER A 72 1.73 -13.21 23.24
CA SER A 72 2.75 -12.46 24.00
C SER A 72 2.84 -11.03 23.51
N ASP A 73 3.54 -10.17 24.26
CA ASP A 73 3.78 -8.78 23.80
C ASP A 73 4.73 -8.70 22.60
N GLU A 74 5.44 -9.77 22.27
CA GLU A 74 6.34 -9.85 21.11
C GLU A 74 5.64 -10.35 19.85
N GLN A 75 4.34 -10.56 19.91
CA GLN A 75 3.51 -10.89 18.76
C GLN A 75 2.72 -9.67 18.29
N GLY A 76 2.60 -9.53 16.96
CA GLY A 76 1.83 -8.46 16.35
C GLY A 76 0.35 -8.54 16.68
N TYR A 77 -0.28 -7.40 16.92
CA TYR A 77 -1.72 -7.30 16.97
C TYR A 77 -2.27 -6.18 16.12
N MET A 78 -3.54 -6.26 15.81
CA MET A 78 -4.26 -5.26 15.02
C MET A 78 -5.68 -5.08 15.56
N LYS A 79 -6.06 -3.83 15.79
CA LYS A 79 -7.45 -3.43 16.07
C LYS A 79 -8.22 -3.34 14.74
N GLY A 80 -8.68 -4.48 14.22
CA GLY A 80 -9.19 -4.59 12.85
C GLY A 80 -10.31 -3.63 12.51
N GLY A 81 -11.27 -3.40 13.41
CA GLY A 81 -12.37 -2.45 13.23
C GLY A 81 -11.89 -0.99 13.11
N ASP A 82 -10.94 -0.59 13.95
CA ASP A 82 -10.40 0.76 13.95
C ASP A 82 -9.52 1.01 12.72
N VAL A 83 -8.71 0.02 12.34
CA VAL A 83 -7.93 0.06 11.09
C VAL A 83 -8.85 0.19 9.89
N PHE A 84 -9.93 -0.59 9.84
CA PHE A 84 -10.92 -0.48 8.77
C PHE A 84 -11.52 0.93 8.70
N ASN A 85 -12.00 1.47 9.83
CA ASN A 85 -12.58 2.82 9.91
C ASN A 85 -11.59 3.90 9.48
N PHE A 86 -10.32 3.77 9.87
CA PHE A 86 -9.25 4.66 9.44
C PHE A 86 -9.08 4.61 7.92
N VAL A 87 -8.91 3.43 7.36
CA VAL A 87 -8.62 3.22 5.94
C VAL A 87 -9.73 3.73 5.04
N ILE A 88 -11.00 3.40 5.33
CA ILE A 88 -12.14 3.83 4.52
C ILE A 88 -12.41 5.35 4.59
N ARG A 89 -11.83 6.03 5.58
CA ARG A 89 -11.88 7.49 5.71
C ARG A 89 -10.71 8.16 4.99
N GLU A 90 -9.48 7.75 5.31
CA GLU A 90 -8.29 8.48 4.90
C GLU A 90 -7.83 8.14 3.48
N ILE A 91 -7.93 6.88 3.04
CA ILE A 91 -7.46 6.52 1.71
C ILE A 91 -8.26 7.18 0.57
N PRO A 92 -9.60 7.20 0.59
CA PRO A 92 -10.36 7.94 -0.42
C PRO A 92 -10.08 9.43 -0.42
N ARG A 93 -9.85 10.03 0.77
CA ARG A 93 -9.50 11.45 0.91
C ARG A 93 -8.15 11.75 0.27
N ASP A 94 -7.15 10.91 0.55
CA ASP A 94 -5.81 11.06 0.03
C ASP A 94 -5.76 10.90 -1.50
N ILE A 95 -6.41 9.86 -2.02
CA ILE A 95 -6.52 9.64 -3.47
C ILE A 95 -7.16 10.86 -4.15
N LYS A 96 -8.28 11.35 -3.62
CA LYS A 96 -8.97 12.52 -4.16
C LYS A 96 -8.04 13.75 -4.19
N LYS A 97 -7.38 14.05 -3.07
CA LYS A 97 -6.43 15.15 -2.94
C LYS A 97 -5.26 15.03 -3.91
N THR A 98 -4.73 13.82 -4.10
CA THR A 98 -3.62 13.57 -5.01
C THR A 98 -4.05 13.76 -6.48
N LEU A 99 -5.24 13.28 -6.84
CA LEU A 99 -5.82 13.49 -8.18
C LEU A 99 -6.06 14.98 -8.45
N GLU A 100 -6.64 15.71 -7.50
CA GLU A 100 -6.86 17.16 -7.60
C GLU A 100 -5.54 17.91 -7.77
N TYR A 101 -4.52 17.58 -6.97
CA TYR A 101 -3.20 18.18 -7.07
C TYR A 101 -2.53 17.92 -8.43
N ALA A 102 -2.73 16.72 -8.98
CA ALA A 102 -2.21 16.34 -10.29
C ALA A 102 -3.03 16.92 -11.47
N GLY A 103 -4.17 17.56 -11.21
CA GLY A 103 -5.09 17.99 -12.26
C GLY A 103 -5.69 16.81 -13.06
N LYS A 104 -5.85 15.65 -12.43
CA LYS A 104 -6.30 14.39 -13.07
C LYS A 104 -7.57 13.86 -12.42
N THR A 105 -8.23 12.95 -13.13
CA THR A 105 -9.38 12.19 -12.62
C THR A 105 -9.06 10.70 -12.59
N ALA A 106 -9.84 9.93 -11.83
CA ALA A 106 -9.65 8.47 -11.75
C ALA A 106 -9.85 7.77 -13.12
N ASP A 107 -10.71 8.32 -13.97
CA ASP A 107 -10.97 7.77 -15.31
C ASP A 107 -9.76 7.87 -16.23
N MET A 108 -8.87 8.84 -15.97
CA MET A 108 -7.59 9.01 -16.71
C MET A 108 -6.53 7.98 -16.34
N MET A 109 -6.76 7.19 -15.30
CA MET A 109 -5.86 6.11 -14.90
C MET A 109 -6.15 4.87 -15.73
N ASP A 110 -5.10 4.24 -16.26
CA ASP A 110 -5.22 2.95 -16.95
C ASP A 110 -5.42 1.82 -15.96
N PHE A 111 -4.67 1.88 -14.84
CA PHE A 111 -4.81 0.93 -13.74
C PHE A 111 -4.74 1.63 -12.38
N ILE A 112 -5.47 1.05 -11.41
CA ILE A 112 -5.52 1.48 -10.01
C ILE A 112 -5.11 0.29 -9.15
N VAL A 113 -3.92 0.37 -8.55
CA VAL A 113 -3.35 -0.73 -7.77
C VAL A 113 -3.31 -0.37 -6.31
N PHE A 114 -4.12 -1.07 -5.51
CA PHE A 114 -4.16 -0.91 -4.06
C PHE A 114 -3.25 -1.92 -3.36
N HIS A 115 -2.78 -1.56 -2.17
CA HIS A 115 -2.30 -2.54 -1.21
C HIS A 115 -3.33 -3.65 -1.05
N GLN A 116 -2.88 -4.90 -1.10
CA GLN A 116 -3.74 -6.08 -1.05
C GLN A 116 -4.01 -6.50 0.40
N ALA A 117 -4.65 -5.62 1.20
CA ALA A 117 -4.98 -5.89 2.60
C ALA A 117 -6.02 -7.00 2.74
N ASN A 118 -7.18 -6.78 2.14
CA ASN A 118 -8.25 -7.75 1.91
C ASN A 118 -9.23 -7.24 0.85
N ASN A 119 -10.00 -8.16 0.26
CA ASN A 119 -10.96 -7.82 -0.81
C ASN A 119 -12.08 -6.89 -0.33
N PHE A 120 -12.50 -6.99 0.93
CA PHE A 120 -13.60 -6.18 1.45
C PHE A 120 -13.23 -4.69 1.49
N ILE A 121 -12.04 -4.37 2.01
CA ILE A 121 -11.53 -2.98 2.07
C ILE A 121 -11.41 -2.41 0.65
N ASN A 122 -10.75 -3.11 -0.25
CA ASN A 122 -10.51 -2.63 -1.61
C ASN A 122 -11.82 -2.42 -2.38
N SER A 123 -12.76 -3.36 -2.27
CA SER A 123 -14.09 -3.24 -2.88
C SER A 123 -14.90 -2.09 -2.29
N TYR A 124 -14.80 -1.87 -0.97
CA TYR A 124 -15.49 -0.75 -0.32
C TYR A 124 -14.97 0.60 -0.83
N ILE A 125 -13.64 0.77 -0.90
CA ILE A 125 -13.02 2.00 -1.43
C ILE A 125 -13.42 2.21 -2.89
N ALA A 126 -13.33 1.18 -3.72
CA ALA A 126 -13.73 1.23 -5.12
C ALA A 126 -15.17 1.70 -5.29
N LYS A 127 -16.11 1.11 -4.55
CA LYS A 127 -17.54 1.48 -4.57
C LYS A 127 -17.75 2.92 -4.08
N LYS A 128 -17.12 3.31 -2.97
CA LYS A 128 -17.23 4.65 -2.38
C LYS A 128 -16.75 5.74 -3.33
N MET A 129 -15.69 5.48 -4.05
CA MET A 129 -15.08 6.41 -5.01
C MET A 129 -15.61 6.25 -6.44
N LYS A 130 -16.50 5.29 -6.68
CA LYS A 130 -17.04 4.95 -8.01
C LYS A 130 -15.94 4.63 -9.03
N LEU A 131 -14.89 3.91 -8.57
CA LEU A 131 -13.80 3.48 -9.43
C LEU A 131 -14.23 2.33 -10.34
N ASP A 132 -13.67 2.29 -11.53
CA ASP A 132 -13.87 1.18 -12.47
C ASP A 132 -13.12 -0.07 -11.98
N ALA A 133 -13.87 -1.08 -11.56
CA ALA A 133 -13.31 -2.33 -11.05
C ALA A 133 -12.48 -3.09 -12.11
N SER A 134 -12.73 -2.88 -13.40
CA SER A 134 -11.95 -3.51 -14.48
C SER A 134 -10.51 -3.01 -14.54
N LYS A 135 -10.24 -1.82 -14.00
CA LYS A 135 -8.92 -1.20 -13.88
C LYS A 135 -8.20 -1.56 -12.58
N MET A 136 -8.81 -2.37 -11.72
CA MET A 136 -8.32 -2.68 -10.37
C MET A 136 -7.88 -4.14 -10.26
N PRO A 137 -6.65 -4.48 -10.63
CA PRO A 137 -6.12 -5.83 -10.48
C PRO A 137 -6.03 -6.22 -9.01
N SER A 138 -6.22 -7.52 -8.73
CA SER A 138 -6.11 -8.08 -7.39
C SER A 138 -5.38 -9.41 -7.38
N THR A 139 -4.49 -9.56 -6.41
CA THR A 139 -3.70 -10.78 -6.17
C THR A 139 -4.06 -11.46 -4.85
N ILE A 140 -5.05 -10.94 -4.11
CA ILE A 140 -5.42 -11.44 -2.77
C ILE A 140 -5.80 -12.93 -2.81
N SER A 141 -6.54 -13.36 -3.83
CA SER A 141 -6.93 -14.76 -3.98
C SER A 141 -5.77 -15.72 -4.29
N LYS A 142 -4.68 -15.20 -4.87
CA LYS A 142 -3.49 -15.97 -5.23
C LYS A 142 -2.46 -16.00 -4.11
N TYR A 143 -2.17 -14.84 -3.52
CA TYR A 143 -1.03 -14.66 -2.62
C TYR A 143 -1.41 -14.12 -1.23
N GLY A 144 -2.67 -13.77 -1.00
CA GLY A 144 -3.09 -13.14 0.25
C GLY A 144 -2.51 -11.73 0.43
N ASN A 145 -2.39 -11.32 1.69
CA ASN A 145 -1.74 -10.06 2.05
C ASN A 145 -0.23 -10.25 2.19
N THR A 146 0.51 -9.88 1.18
CA THR A 146 1.98 -9.95 1.13
C THR A 146 2.66 -8.67 1.67
N SER A 147 1.96 -7.88 2.51
CA SER A 147 2.49 -6.66 3.14
C SER A 147 3.00 -5.64 2.12
N SER A 148 4.24 -5.16 2.29
CA SER A 148 4.84 -4.10 1.45
C SER A 148 5.04 -4.51 -0.02
N VAL A 149 5.12 -5.81 -0.30
CA VAL A 149 5.33 -6.35 -1.65
C VAL A 149 4.03 -6.42 -2.45
N SER A 150 2.88 -6.23 -1.81
CA SER A 150 1.57 -6.46 -2.45
C SER A 150 1.32 -5.59 -3.69
N VAL A 151 1.73 -4.32 -3.68
CA VAL A 151 1.57 -3.44 -4.85
C VAL A 151 2.49 -3.87 -6.00
N PRO A 152 3.83 -3.99 -5.83
CA PRO A 152 4.69 -4.45 -6.91
C PRO A 152 4.36 -5.88 -7.38
N LEU A 153 3.99 -6.78 -6.48
CA LEU A 153 3.56 -8.13 -6.84
C LEU A 153 2.31 -8.13 -7.72
N THR A 154 1.34 -7.26 -7.40
CA THR A 154 0.13 -7.12 -8.23
C THR A 154 0.46 -6.57 -9.61
N ILE A 155 1.38 -5.62 -9.72
CA ILE A 155 1.82 -5.09 -11.00
C ILE A 155 2.47 -6.20 -11.83
N VAL A 156 3.41 -6.95 -11.24
CA VAL A 156 4.14 -8.02 -11.93
C VAL A 156 3.20 -9.16 -12.32
N SER A 157 2.31 -9.60 -11.41
CA SER A 157 1.43 -10.76 -11.63
C SER A 157 0.29 -10.48 -12.60
N GLU A 158 -0.33 -9.30 -12.52
CA GLU A 158 -1.60 -9.04 -13.21
C GLU A 158 -1.48 -8.05 -14.37
N LEU A 159 -0.41 -7.28 -14.44
CA LEU A 159 -0.27 -6.20 -15.40
C LEU A 159 0.91 -6.36 -16.36
N GLN A 160 1.77 -7.36 -16.20
CA GLN A 160 2.93 -7.59 -17.03
C GLN A 160 2.62 -7.50 -18.54
N GLU A 161 1.60 -8.22 -19.00
CA GLU A 161 1.19 -8.25 -20.40
C GLU A 161 0.34 -7.04 -20.82
N LYS A 162 -0.17 -6.27 -19.85
CA LYS A 162 -1.09 -5.13 -20.08
C LYS A 162 -0.37 -3.79 -20.12
N LEU A 163 0.77 -3.67 -19.44
CA LEU A 163 1.57 -2.44 -19.38
C LEU A 163 2.49 -2.31 -20.60
N LYS A 164 1.87 -2.18 -21.77
CA LYS A 164 2.57 -1.96 -23.04
C LYS A 164 2.41 -0.51 -23.49
N GLY A 165 3.52 0.15 -23.86
CA GLY A 165 3.51 1.56 -24.24
C GLY A 165 3.37 2.48 -23.02
N ASN A 166 2.53 3.51 -23.15
CA ASN A 166 2.36 4.54 -22.13
C ASN A 166 1.10 4.27 -21.30
N ASN A 167 1.27 4.05 -20.02
CA ASN A 167 0.17 3.83 -19.08
C ASN A 167 0.31 4.76 -17.88
N MET A 168 -0.81 5.23 -17.35
CA MET A 168 -0.86 6.01 -16.11
C MET A 168 -1.44 5.17 -14.99
N LEU A 169 -0.67 4.96 -13.92
CA LEU A 169 -1.09 4.15 -12.77
C LEU A 169 -1.32 5.03 -11.55
N LEU A 170 -2.42 4.74 -10.85
CA LEU A 170 -2.64 5.19 -9.49
C LEU A 170 -2.29 4.03 -8.55
N LEU A 171 -1.35 4.26 -7.66
CA LEU A 171 -0.91 3.30 -6.63
C LEU A 171 -1.32 3.85 -5.27
N SER A 172 -1.95 3.05 -4.42
CA SER A 172 -2.29 3.49 -3.06
C SER A 172 -2.07 2.37 -2.05
N ALA A 173 -1.40 2.71 -0.94
CA ALA A 173 -1.08 1.77 0.12
C ALA A 173 -1.19 2.41 1.49
N PHE A 174 -1.41 1.57 2.50
CA PHE A 174 -1.48 1.96 3.90
C PHE A 174 -0.91 0.85 4.79
N GLY A 175 -0.55 1.19 6.01
CA GLY A 175 -0.02 0.23 6.97
C GLY A 175 0.33 0.84 8.31
N VAL A 176 1.21 0.12 9.01
CA VAL A 176 1.65 0.46 10.37
C VAL A 176 2.10 1.91 10.46
N GLY A 177 1.67 2.57 11.56
CA GLY A 177 2.08 3.94 11.84
C GLY A 177 0.98 4.80 12.48
N MET A 178 -0.26 4.97 12.03
CA MET A 178 -0.67 4.62 10.64
C MET A 178 0.08 5.47 9.63
N THR A 179 0.47 4.84 8.54
CA THR A 179 1.05 5.54 7.39
C THR A 179 0.32 5.16 6.12
N TRP A 180 0.19 6.11 5.21
CA TRP A 180 -0.44 5.84 3.92
C TRP A 180 0.14 6.74 2.84
N ALA A 181 0.02 6.31 1.61
CA ALA A 181 0.49 7.06 0.47
C ALA A 181 -0.34 6.78 -0.77
N THR A 182 -0.41 7.78 -1.64
CA THR A 182 -0.92 7.65 -2.99
C THR A 182 0.12 8.18 -3.96
N ALA A 183 0.32 7.45 -5.06
CA ALA A 183 1.19 7.88 -6.15
C ALA A 183 0.43 7.80 -7.48
N ILE A 184 0.63 8.79 -8.34
CA ILE A 184 0.20 8.77 -9.73
C ILE A 184 1.47 8.79 -10.57
N VAL A 185 1.72 7.71 -11.30
CA VAL A 185 2.99 7.48 -11.98
C VAL A 185 2.77 7.01 -13.42
N PRO A 186 3.51 7.56 -14.38
CA PRO A 186 3.54 7.03 -15.73
C PRO A 186 4.43 5.78 -15.79
N PHE A 187 3.93 4.74 -16.45
CA PHE A 187 4.67 3.55 -16.83
C PHE A 187 4.84 3.58 -18.35
N VAL A 188 6.05 3.90 -18.79
CA VAL A 188 6.38 4.10 -20.20
C VAL A 188 7.39 3.05 -20.63
N ASP A 189 7.00 2.18 -21.54
CA ASP A 189 7.84 1.11 -22.08
C ASP A 189 8.58 0.32 -20.98
N CYS A 190 7.89 0.07 -19.84
CA CYS A 190 8.48 -0.63 -18.71
C CYS A 190 8.72 -2.11 -19.05
N LYS A 191 9.92 -2.59 -18.72
CA LYS A 191 10.23 -4.01 -18.77
C LYS A 191 9.87 -4.63 -17.40
N ILE A 192 8.91 -5.53 -17.41
CA ILE A 192 8.46 -6.27 -16.22
C ILE A 192 8.94 -7.71 -16.35
N SER A 193 9.70 -8.19 -15.38
CA SER A 193 10.21 -9.55 -15.36
C SER A 193 9.12 -10.53 -14.90
N ASP A 194 9.29 -11.81 -15.26
CA ASP A 194 8.45 -12.88 -14.75
C ASP A 194 8.60 -13.07 -13.25
N ILE A 195 7.56 -13.63 -12.63
CA ILE A 195 7.65 -14.11 -11.25
C ILE A 195 8.52 -15.35 -11.25
N VAL A 196 9.54 -15.36 -10.40
CA VAL A 196 10.40 -16.54 -10.18
C VAL A 196 9.91 -17.23 -8.90
N GLU A 197 9.48 -18.48 -9.05
CA GLU A 197 9.17 -19.37 -7.92
C GLU A 197 10.44 -20.17 -7.57
N VAL A 198 10.81 -20.17 -6.29
CA VAL A 198 11.97 -20.88 -5.73
C VAL A 198 11.53 -21.90 -4.70
#